data_8fc7ef7c3fb03331f39e4c72ed5261be
#
_entry.id   8fc7ef7c3fb03331f39e4c72ed5261be
#
_cell.length_a   1.000
_cell.length_b   1.000
_cell.length_c   1.000
_cell.angle_alpha   90.00
_cell.angle_beta   90.00
_cell.angle_gamma   90.00
#
_symmetry.space_group_name_H-M   'P 1'
#
loop_
_entity.id
_entity.type
_entity.pdbx_description
1 polymer ?
#
loop_
_entity_poly.entity_id
_entity_poly.type
_entity_poly.pdbx_seq_one_letter_code
_entity_poly.pdbx_strand_id
1 'polypeptide(L)'
;MMNEYLKQYITLQKQFRETKGNPDSVRALYDFKEGLEQNEDKQAKEVLVDVYDLLDYKKSAYDLLCQIGDRSDKKTLKRLGTLKEYAENWGNHYAIPKPKTPEEKQKEKERQAQLGLPTFRYHPDPLDTGAFEESEEGIVCDCCSKTTHIYYTAPFFSVEDIEHLCPECIASGEAARKYSGSFQDDYSVDDGVDDPEKLDELIHRTPGYSGWQQEYWRAHCGDYCAFLGYVGARELRAHGVLEEVLDDPMWDEEQKEMIQESVNGGHLQCYLFQCLHCGKHLVWMDFD
;
A
#
# COMPACT_ATOMS: atom_id res chain seq x y z
N MET A 1 -15.28 -19.82 33.96
CA MET A 1 -15.91 -18.71 33.17
C MET A 1 -14.93 -18.31 32.08
N MET A 2 -15.41 -18.09 30.86
CA MET A 2 -14.55 -17.64 29.75
C MET A 2 -14.09 -16.21 30.04
N ASN A 3 -12.77 -15.95 29.89
CA ASN A 3 -12.11 -14.67 30.06
C ASN A 3 -12.77 -13.61 29.17
N GLU A 4 -12.89 -12.36 29.65
CA GLU A 4 -13.52 -11.24 28.93
C GLU A 4 -12.74 -10.89 27.64
N TYR A 5 -11.41 -10.87 27.68
CA TYR A 5 -10.57 -10.64 26.50
C TYR A 5 -10.81 -11.70 25.42
N LEU A 6 -10.94 -12.97 25.80
CA LEU A 6 -11.22 -14.06 24.85
C LEU A 6 -12.61 -13.92 24.23
N LYS A 7 -13.63 -13.49 24.97
CA LYS A 7 -14.97 -13.23 24.42
C LYS A 7 -14.95 -12.12 23.39
N GLN A 8 -14.25 -11.03 23.71
CA GLN A 8 -14.11 -9.89 22.80
C GLN A 8 -13.35 -10.31 21.54
N TYR A 9 -12.25 -11.05 21.68
CA TYR A 9 -11.50 -11.58 20.55
C TYR A 9 -12.36 -12.44 19.62
N ILE A 10 -13.13 -13.39 20.17
CA ILE A 10 -14.01 -14.27 19.38
C ILE A 10 -15.03 -13.44 18.58
N THR A 11 -15.56 -12.36 19.16
CA THR A 11 -16.49 -11.47 18.47
C THR A 11 -15.82 -10.75 17.32
N LEU A 12 -14.64 -10.17 17.55
CA LEU A 12 -13.87 -9.46 16.54
C LEU A 12 -13.36 -10.40 15.42
N GLN A 13 -12.89 -11.60 15.79
CA GLN A 13 -12.48 -12.62 14.83
C GLN A 13 -13.64 -13.04 13.92
N LYS A 14 -14.84 -13.22 14.49
CA LYS A 14 -16.04 -13.54 13.71
C LYS A 14 -16.37 -12.42 12.75
N GLN A 15 -16.40 -11.18 13.23
CA GLN A 15 -16.64 -9.99 12.39
C GLN A 15 -15.61 -9.89 11.25
N PHE A 16 -14.31 -10.04 11.58
CA PHE A 16 -13.22 -10.02 10.58
C PHE A 16 -13.44 -11.07 9.49
N ARG A 17 -13.82 -12.30 9.85
CA ARG A 17 -14.05 -13.37 8.89
C ARG A 17 -15.31 -13.13 8.04
N GLU A 18 -16.41 -12.69 8.65
CA GLU A 18 -17.67 -12.41 7.96
C GLU A 18 -17.57 -11.25 6.98
N THR A 19 -16.74 -10.25 7.29
CA THR A 19 -16.49 -9.08 6.44
C THR A 19 -15.29 -9.27 5.52
N LYS A 20 -14.65 -10.45 5.51
CA LYS A 20 -13.42 -10.75 4.75
C LYS A 20 -12.29 -9.74 5.02
N GLY A 21 -12.21 -9.22 6.25
CA GLY A 21 -11.18 -8.27 6.64
C GLY A 21 -11.39 -6.85 6.10
N ASN A 22 -12.63 -6.37 6.05
CA ASN A 22 -12.89 -4.99 5.63
C ASN A 22 -12.23 -3.95 6.58
N PRO A 23 -12.06 -2.68 6.14
CA PRO A 23 -11.35 -1.66 6.91
C PRO A 23 -11.81 -1.50 8.36
N ASP A 24 -13.14 -1.56 8.61
CA ASP A 24 -13.70 -1.37 9.95
C ASP A 24 -13.35 -2.52 10.88
N SER A 25 -13.42 -3.77 10.38
CA SER A 25 -13.08 -4.96 11.16
C SER A 25 -11.57 -5.04 11.45
N VAL A 26 -10.73 -4.60 10.52
CA VAL A 26 -9.27 -4.50 10.72
C VAL A 26 -8.95 -3.43 11.78
N ARG A 27 -9.54 -2.23 11.67
CA ARG A 27 -9.36 -1.17 12.70
C ARG A 27 -9.78 -1.64 14.08
N ALA A 28 -10.94 -2.28 14.19
CA ALA A 28 -11.41 -2.81 15.49
C ALA A 28 -10.44 -3.84 16.12
N LEU A 29 -9.79 -4.68 15.29
CA LEU A 29 -8.74 -5.58 15.76
C LEU A 29 -7.48 -4.83 16.18
N TYR A 30 -7.10 -3.75 15.49
CA TYR A 30 -5.97 -2.90 15.88
C TYR A 30 -6.20 -2.17 17.20
N ASP A 31 -7.38 -1.58 17.40
CA ASP A 31 -7.72 -0.89 18.65
C ASP A 31 -7.71 -1.90 19.82
N PHE A 32 -8.19 -3.11 19.61
CA PHE A 32 -8.12 -4.18 20.59
C PHE A 32 -6.68 -4.63 20.85
N LYS A 33 -5.86 -4.81 19.80
CA LYS A 33 -4.43 -5.13 19.88
C LYS A 33 -3.68 -4.11 20.73
N GLU A 34 -3.84 -2.82 20.43
CA GLU A 34 -3.19 -1.71 21.13
C GLU A 34 -3.57 -1.70 22.63
N GLY A 35 -4.83 -1.98 22.96
CA GLY A 35 -5.27 -2.13 24.35
C GLY A 35 -4.66 -3.34 25.06
N LEU A 36 -4.48 -4.46 24.37
CA LEU A 36 -3.83 -5.64 24.92
C LEU A 36 -2.32 -5.47 25.11
N GLU A 37 -1.65 -4.74 24.21
CA GLU A 37 -0.20 -4.45 24.28
C GLU A 37 0.16 -3.66 25.56
N GLN A 38 -0.73 -2.81 26.02
CA GLN A 38 -0.56 -2.02 27.28
C GLN A 38 -0.92 -2.84 28.53
N ASN A 39 -1.38 -4.08 28.39
CA ASN A 39 -1.89 -4.87 29.50
C ASN A 39 -0.89 -5.95 29.94
N GLU A 40 -0.55 -5.98 31.23
CA GLU A 40 0.41 -6.95 31.80
C GLU A 40 -0.27 -8.27 32.23
N ASP A 41 -1.62 -8.37 32.19
CA ASP A 41 -2.33 -9.58 32.53
C ASP A 41 -1.95 -10.74 31.58
N LYS A 42 -1.63 -11.89 32.16
CA LYS A 42 -1.26 -13.09 31.39
C LYS A 42 -2.36 -13.50 30.41
N GLN A 43 -3.63 -13.40 30.80
CA GLN A 43 -4.75 -13.77 29.94
C GLN A 43 -4.91 -12.77 28.77
N ALA A 44 -4.62 -11.49 28.98
CA ALA A 44 -4.57 -10.50 27.91
C ALA A 44 -3.43 -10.81 26.93
N LYS A 45 -2.25 -11.17 27.43
CA LYS A 45 -1.10 -11.56 26.58
C LYS A 45 -1.36 -12.86 25.81
N GLU A 46 -2.04 -13.84 26.38
CA GLU A 46 -2.45 -15.05 25.66
C GLU A 46 -3.38 -14.73 24.48
N VAL A 47 -4.35 -13.83 24.68
CA VAL A 47 -5.24 -13.38 23.61
C VAL A 47 -4.50 -12.49 22.58
N LEU A 48 -3.52 -11.69 23.02
CA LEU A 48 -2.70 -10.87 22.11
C LEU A 48 -1.92 -11.74 21.09
N VAL A 49 -1.46 -12.94 21.49
CA VAL A 49 -0.87 -13.91 20.54
C VAL A 49 -1.87 -14.27 19.43
N ASP A 50 -3.16 -14.46 19.79
CA ASP A 50 -4.19 -14.81 18.83
C ASP A 50 -4.51 -13.63 17.89
N VAL A 51 -4.49 -12.39 18.40
CA VAL A 51 -4.70 -11.18 17.61
C VAL A 51 -3.53 -10.94 16.65
N TYR A 52 -2.29 -11.08 17.12
CA TYR A 52 -1.10 -11.01 16.28
C TYR A 52 -1.16 -12.04 15.14
N ASP A 53 -1.51 -13.29 15.48
CA ASP A 53 -1.60 -14.36 14.49
C ASP A 53 -2.70 -14.10 13.43
N LEU A 54 -3.85 -13.56 13.85
CA LEU A 54 -4.95 -13.19 12.95
C LEU A 54 -4.60 -12.01 12.01
N LEU A 55 -3.85 -11.04 12.52
CA LEU A 55 -3.37 -9.88 11.76
C LEU A 55 -2.04 -10.16 11.03
N ASP A 56 -1.57 -11.41 11.02
CA ASP A 56 -0.32 -11.87 10.39
C ASP A 56 0.97 -11.24 10.94
N TYR A 57 0.97 -10.76 12.17
CA TYR A 57 2.15 -10.40 12.93
C TYR A 57 2.87 -11.66 13.44
N LYS A 58 3.33 -12.53 12.53
CA LYS A 58 3.81 -13.88 12.87
C LYS A 58 5.01 -13.87 13.81
N LYS A 59 5.95 -12.94 13.60
CA LYS A 59 7.11 -12.79 14.49
C LYS A 59 6.68 -12.32 15.89
N SER A 60 5.83 -11.32 15.98
CA SER A 60 5.33 -10.83 17.27
C SER A 60 4.55 -11.91 18.02
N ALA A 61 3.71 -12.68 17.31
CA ALA A 61 3.00 -13.83 17.89
C ALA A 61 3.96 -14.90 18.42
N TYR A 62 4.99 -15.24 17.65
CA TYR A 62 6.01 -16.20 18.05
C TYR A 62 6.81 -15.74 19.27
N ASP A 63 7.33 -14.51 19.23
CA ASP A 63 8.16 -13.95 20.30
C ASP A 63 7.36 -13.87 21.62
N LEU A 64 6.13 -13.40 21.57
CA LEU A 64 5.25 -13.34 22.75
C LEU A 64 4.90 -14.73 23.28
N LEU A 65 4.56 -15.67 22.39
CA LEU A 65 4.26 -17.05 22.79
C LEU A 65 5.49 -17.75 23.39
N CYS A 66 6.71 -17.42 22.93
CA CYS A 66 7.96 -17.90 23.55
C CYS A 66 8.15 -17.40 24.99
N GLN A 67 7.66 -16.20 25.31
CA GLN A 67 7.79 -15.58 26.63
C GLN A 67 6.75 -16.13 27.62
N ILE A 68 5.50 -16.31 27.19
CA ILE A 68 4.39 -16.63 28.11
C ILE A 68 3.92 -18.08 28.04
N GLY A 69 4.27 -18.83 26.98
CA GLY A 69 3.76 -20.15 26.67
C GLY A 69 4.30 -21.24 27.58
N ASP A 70 3.45 -22.15 27.99
CA ASP A 70 3.85 -23.36 28.69
C ASP A 70 4.44 -24.39 27.70
N ARG A 71 5.76 -24.54 27.73
CA ARG A 71 6.49 -25.49 26.88
C ARG A 71 6.25 -26.97 27.22
N SER A 72 5.54 -27.28 28.30
CA SER A 72 5.09 -28.65 28.61
C SER A 72 3.79 -29.00 27.87
N ASP A 73 3.03 -27.99 27.42
CA ASP A 73 1.77 -28.20 26.69
C ASP A 73 2.03 -28.48 25.18
N LYS A 74 1.50 -29.62 24.72
CA LYS A 74 1.67 -30.06 23.32
C LYS A 74 1.05 -29.09 22.30
N LYS A 75 -0.04 -28.39 22.67
CA LYS A 75 -0.70 -27.41 21.77
C LYS A 75 0.20 -26.19 21.59
N THR A 76 0.77 -25.69 22.68
CA THR A 76 1.74 -24.58 22.68
C THR A 76 2.97 -24.94 21.84
N LEU A 77 3.54 -26.13 22.02
CA LEU A 77 4.69 -26.58 21.23
C LEU A 77 4.38 -26.69 19.73
N LYS A 78 3.20 -27.22 19.37
CA LYS A 78 2.77 -27.29 17.96
C LYS A 78 2.62 -25.89 17.36
N ARG A 79 1.99 -24.96 18.09
CA ARG A 79 1.79 -23.58 17.65
C ARG A 79 3.12 -22.84 17.48
N LEU A 80 4.04 -23.01 18.43
CA LEU A 80 5.39 -22.46 18.33
C LEU A 80 6.10 -22.98 17.08
N GLY A 81 5.98 -24.28 16.75
CA GLY A 81 6.55 -24.85 15.53
C GLY A 81 6.02 -24.20 14.27
N THR A 82 4.69 -24.02 14.18
CA THR A 82 4.05 -23.35 13.01
C THR A 82 4.47 -21.87 12.89
N LEU A 83 4.40 -21.12 14.01
CA LEU A 83 4.77 -19.69 13.99
C LEU A 83 6.25 -19.47 13.74
N LYS A 84 7.13 -20.39 14.19
CA LYS A 84 8.57 -20.28 14.02
C LYS A 84 8.96 -20.22 12.55
N GLU A 85 8.43 -21.10 11.73
CA GLU A 85 8.73 -21.16 10.30
C GLU A 85 8.44 -19.82 9.61
N TYR A 86 7.26 -19.25 9.88
CA TYR A 86 6.88 -17.93 9.33
C TYR A 86 7.71 -16.79 9.93
N ALA A 87 7.97 -16.82 11.24
CA ALA A 87 8.72 -15.77 11.93
C ALA A 87 10.17 -15.68 11.48
N GLU A 88 10.82 -16.82 11.23
CA GLU A 88 12.21 -16.88 10.78
C GLU A 88 12.38 -16.49 9.30
N ASN A 89 11.45 -16.86 8.44
CA ASN A 89 11.53 -16.58 7.01
C ASN A 89 11.01 -15.19 6.63
N TRP A 90 9.95 -14.69 7.29
CA TRP A 90 9.21 -13.53 6.85
C TRP A 90 8.98 -12.45 7.92
N GLY A 91 9.27 -12.75 9.18
CA GLY A 91 9.05 -11.80 10.28
C GLY A 91 7.58 -11.38 10.43
N ASN A 92 7.34 -10.07 10.38
CA ASN A 92 6.01 -9.44 10.31
C ASN A 92 5.71 -8.84 8.93
N HIS A 93 6.47 -9.24 7.90
CA HIS A 93 6.36 -8.66 6.56
C HIS A 93 4.94 -8.71 5.99
N TYR A 94 4.19 -9.77 6.31
CA TYR A 94 2.83 -9.99 5.83
C TYR A 94 1.74 -9.46 6.77
N ALA A 95 2.11 -8.69 7.80
CA ALA A 95 1.12 -8.11 8.70
C ALA A 95 0.14 -7.23 7.91
N ILE A 96 -1.17 -7.42 8.16
CA ILE A 96 -2.22 -6.60 7.55
C ILE A 96 -2.04 -5.17 8.04
N PRO A 97 -1.89 -4.16 7.15
CA PRO A 97 -1.72 -2.77 7.58
C PRO A 97 -2.97 -2.21 8.27
N LYS A 98 -2.75 -1.30 9.22
CA LYS A 98 -3.88 -0.57 9.84
C LYS A 98 -4.49 0.37 8.80
N PRO A 99 -5.76 0.23 8.43
CA PRO A 99 -6.40 1.13 7.48
C PRO A 99 -6.44 2.56 8.03
N LYS A 100 -6.02 3.54 7.24
CA LYS A 100 -6.12 4.97 7.61
C LYS A 100 -7.59 5.37 7.77
N THR A 101 -7.90 6.14 8.81
CA THR A 101 -9.22 6.76 8.98
C THR A 101 -9.42 7.91 7.99
N PRO A 102 -10.68 8.37 7.73
CA PRO A 102 -10.93 9.57 6.95
C PRO A 102 -10.19 10.80 7.47
N GLU A 103 -10.09 10.94 8.80
CA GLU A 103 -9.39 12.04 9.46
C GLU A 103 -7.88 11.97 9.25
N GLU A 104 -7.29 10.77 9.28
CA GLU A 104 -5.86 10.57 8.99
C GLU A 104 -5.54 10.87 7.52
N LYS A 105 -6.40 10.43 6.59
CA LYS A 105 -6.29 10.77 5.17
C LYS A 105 -6.40 12.28 4.93
N GLN A 106 -7.30 12.95 5.64
CA GLN A 106 -7.45 14.41 5.55
C GLN A 106 -6.22 15.14 6.09
N LYS A 107 -5.67 14.71 7.23
CA LYS A 107 -4.44 15.28 7.79
C LYS A 107 -3.24 15.11 6.84
N GLU A 108 -3.15 13.99 6.16
CA GLU A 108 -2.08 13.77 5.18
C GLU A 108 -2.20 14.73 3.99
N LYS A 109 -3.41 14.94 3.46
CA LYS A 109 -3.66 15.96 2.43
C LYS A 109 -3.31 17.37 2.90
N GLU A 110 -3.67 17.72 4.13
CA GLU A 110 -3.31 19.01 4.73
C GLU A 110 -1.79 19.16 4.91
N ARG A 111 -1.10 18.09 5.30
CA ARG A 111 0.37 18.06 5.38
C ARG A 111 1.00 18.28 4.00
N GLN A 112 0.56 17.58 2.98
CA GLN A 112 1.05 17.77 1.61
C GLN A 112 0.82 19.21 1.12
N ALA A 113 -0.35 19.80 1.39
CA ALA A 113 -0.63 21.19 1.09
C ALA A 113 0.27 22.18 1.87
N GLN A 114 0.57 21.91 3.14
CA GLN A 114 1.49 22.71 3.95
C GLN A 114 2.94 22.63 3.44
N LEU A 115 3.34 21.50 2.88
CA LEU A 115 4.64 21.33 2.24
C LEU A 115 4.72 22.03 0.87
N GLY A 116 3.61 22.59 0.38
CA GLY A 116 3.56 23.27 -0.91
C GLY A 116 3.60 22.32 -2.10
N LEU A 117 3.25 21.04 -1.91
CA LEU A 117 3.19 20.08 -2.99
C LEU A 117 2.09 20.44 -3.99
N PRO A 118 2.38 20.45 -5.29
CA PRO A 118 1.36 20.53 -6.32
C PRO A 118 0.37 19.35 -6.22
N THR A 119 -0.87 19.58 -6.61
CA THR A 119 -1.84 18.49 -6.73
C THR A 119 -1.63 17.76 -8.06
N PHE A 120 -1.41 16.46 -8.00
CA PHE A 120 -1.31 15.59 -9.16
C PHE A 120 -2.58 14.77 -9.30
N ARG A 121 -3.29 14.98 -10.39
CA ARG A 121 -4.61 14.36 -10.64
C ARG A 121 -4.53 12.83 -10.67
N TYR A 122 -3.52 12.31 -11.35
CA TYR A 122 -3.35 10.87 -11.55
C TYR A 122 -2.44 10.21 -10.50
N HIS A 123 -1.80 10.98 -9.63
CA HIS A 123 -1.00 10.47 -8.51
C HIS A 123 -1.20 11.35 -7.27
N PRO A 124 -2.35 11.23 -6.56
CA PRO A 124 -2.74 12.19 -5.53
C PRO A 124 -1.87 12.20 -4.28
N ASP A 125 -1.25 11.07 -3.94
CA ASP A 125 -0.47 10.90 -2.71
C ASP A 125 0.99 10.45 -2.99
N PRO A 126 1.79 11.22 -3.75
CA PRO A 126 3.11 10.78 -4.23
C PRO A 126 4.18 10.66 -3.13
N LEU A 127 4.01 11.30 -1.98
CA LEU A 127 4.85 11.08 -0.80
C LEU A 127 4.53 9.73 -0.13
N ASP A 128 3.25 9.38 0.01
CA ASP A 128 2.82 8.14 0.65
C ASP A 128 3.21 6.90 -0.18
N THR A 129 3.27 7.05 -1.49
CA THR A 129 3.69 6.00 -2.42
C THR A 129 5.20 5.91 -2.62
N GLY A 130 5.96 6.86 -2.09
CA GLY A 130 7.41 6.92 -2.23
C GLY A 130 7.89 7.42 -3.61
N ALA A 131 7.03 8.05 -4.42
CA ALA A 131 7.47 8.72 -5.63
C ALA A 131 8.22 10.03 -5.35
N PHE A 132 8.00 10.61 -4.18
CA PHE A 132 8.78 11.70 -3.62
C PHE A 132 9.36 11.31 -2.27
N GLU A 133 10.54 11.86 -1.99
CA GLU A 133 11.19 11.80 -0.67
C GLU A 133 11.47 13.20 -0.12
N GLU A 134 11.62 13.27 1.20
CA GLU A 134 11.97 14.51 1.93
C GLU A 134 13.47 14.51 2.27
N SER A 135 14.12 15.68 2.12
CA SER A 135 15.51 15.92 2.53
C SER A 135 15.58 17.05 3.53
N GLU A 136 16.17 16.81 4.70
CA GLU A 136 16.37 17.84 5.73
C GLU A 136 17.36 18.92 5.27
N GLU A 137 18.41 18.55 4.57
CA GLU A 137 19.47 19.45 4.09
C GLU A 137 19.07 20.24 2.84
N GLY A 138 18.04 19.76 2.14
CA GLY A 138 17.66 20.29 0.83
C GLY A 138 18.56 19.77 -0.31
N ILE A 139 17.99 19.67 -1.47
CA ILE A 139 18.61 19.14 -2.69
C ILE A 139 18.44 20.17 -3.81
N VAL A 140 19.41 20.30 -4.70
CA VAL A 140 19.31 21.21 -5.85
C VAL A 140 18.59 20.48 -6.98
N CYS A 141 17.49 21.04 -7.44
CA CYS A 141 16.74 20.52 -8.59
C CYS A 141 17.52 20.71 -9.89
N ASP A 142 17.76 19.65 -10.64
CA ASP A 142 18.49 19.67 -11.92
C ASP A 142 17.77 20.52 -12.99
N CYS A 143 16.44 20.58 -12.91
CA CYS A 143 15.64 21.33 -13.86
C CYS A 143 15.74 22.85 -13.65
N CYS A 144 15.41 23.35 -12.46
CA CYS A 144 15.31 24.80 -12.19
C CYS A 144 16.46 25.36 -11.35
N SER A 145 17.39 24.53 -10.90
CA SER A 145 18.53 24.88 -10.03
C SER A 145 18.17 25.52 -8.70
N LYS A 146 16.91 25.35 -8.23
CA LYS A 146 16.47 25.80 -6.92
C LYS A 146 16.66 24.69 -5.88
N THR A 147 16.93 25.06 -4.65
CA THR A 147 16.92 24.12 -3.53
C THR A 147 15.48 23.71 -3.23
N THR A 148 15.26 22.41 -3.09
CA THR A 148 14.00 21.80 -2.68
C THR A 148 14.24 20.85 -1.52
N HIS A 149 13.25 20.70 -0.63
CA HIS A 149 13.27 19.70 0.44
C HIS A 149 12.46 18.46 0.09
N ILE A 150 11.81 18.45 -1.07
CA ILE A 150 11.06 17.31 -1.59
C ILE A 150 11.54 17.08 -3.03
N TYR A 151 11.91 15.85 -3.34
CA TYR A 151 12.46 15.48 -4.64
C TYR A 151 11.90 14.15 -5.13
N TYR A 152 11.89 14.00 -6.43
CA TYR A 152 11.38 12.82 -7.12
C TYR A 152 12.39 11.66 -7.11
N THR A 153 11.91 10.46 -6.89
CA THR A 153 12.71 9.22 -6.74
C THR A 153 12.26 8.06 -7.63
N ALA A 154 11.11 8.20 -8.30
CA ALA A 154 10.62 7.20 -9.25
C ALA A 154 11.24 7.41 -10.66
N PRO A 155 11.00 6.52 -11.64
CA PRO A 155 11.63 6.61 -12.96
C PRO A 155 11.31 7.90 -13.72
N PHE A 156 12.34 8.48 -14.34
CA PHE A 156 12.23 9.55 -15.34
C PHE A 156 12.98 9.13 -16.60
N PHE A 157 12.26 8.93 -17.68
CA PHE A 157 12.79 8.42 -18.94
C PHE A 157 13.32 9.58 -19.78
N SER A 158 14.64 9.78 -19.81
CA SER A 158 15.31 10.79 -20.62
C SER A 158 16.66 10.29 -21.13
N VAL A 159 17.23 10.98 -22.13
CA VAL A 159 18.59 10.69 -22.62
C VAL A 159 19.66 11.16 -21.61
N GLU A 160 19.36 12.24 -20.90
CA GLU A 160 20.25 12.79 -19.87
C GLU A 160 19.98 12.06 -18.54
N ASP A 161 21.03 11.85 -17.78
CA ASP A 161 20.96 11.29 -16.43
C ASP A 161 20.54 12.41 -15.45
N ILE A 162 19.30 12.31 -14.94
CA ILE A 162 18.68 13.30 -14.07
C ILE A 162 18.45 12.65 -12.72
N GLU A 163 19.05 13.19 -11.68
CA GLU A 163 18.96 12.60 -10.34
C GLU A 163 17.84 13.23 -9.49
N HIS A 164 17.65 14.55 -9.61
CA HIS A 164 16.77 15.28 -8.69
C HIS A 164 15.84 16.27 -9.40
N LEU A 165 14.55 16.01 -9.30
CA LEU A 165 13.51 16.91 -9.79
C LEU A 165 12.61 17.38 -8.65
N CYS A 166 12.32 18.68 -8.60
CA CYS A 166 11.34 19.19 -7.63
C CYS A 166 9.90 19.01 -8.14
N PRO A 167 8.90 18.91 -7.23
CA PRO A 167 7.50 18.71 -7.59
C PRO A 167 6.96 19.76 -8.58
N GLU A 168 7.36 21.01 -8.46
CA GLU A 168 6.93 22.12 -9.32
C GLU A 168 7.39 21.94 -10.77
N CYS A 169 8.64 21.47 -11.00
CA CYS A 169 9.15 21.22 -12.33
C CYS A 169 8.43 20.04 -13.01
N ILE A 170 7.93 19.09 -12.24
CA ILE A 170 7.10 17.99 -12.74
C ILE A 170 5.71 18.53 -13.08
N ALA A 171 5.02 19.15 -12.13
CA ALA A 171 3.65 19.64 -12.31
C ALA A 171 3.51 20.65 -13.45
N SER A 172 4.52 21.50 -13.66
CA SER A 172 4.56 22.48 -14.76
C SER A 172 4.91 21.86 -16.12
N GLY A 173 5.39 20.61 -16.17
CA GLY A 173 5.93 19.98 -17.37
C GLY A 173 7.29 20.55 -17.81
N GLU A 174 7.93 21.39 -16.99
CA GLU A 174 9.22 22.01 -17.35
C GLU A 174 10.34 20.97 -17.42
N ALA A 175 10.35 19.99 -16.51
CA ALA A 175 11.32 18.91 -16.52
C ALA A 175 11.20 18.07 -17.79
N ALA A 176 10.02 17.60 -18.13
CA ALA A 176 9.75 16.82 -19.34
C ALA A 176 10.18 17.58 -20.60
N ARG A 177 9.80 18.86 -20.71
CA ARG A 177 10.14 19.71 -21.85
C ARG A 177 11.66 19.97 -21.96
N LYS A 178 12.35 20.25 -20.83
CA LYS A 178 13.78 20.57 -20.83
C LYS A 178 14.64 19.39 -21.25
N TYR A 179 14.28 18.21 -20.80
CA TYR A 179 15.06 16.99 -21.01
C TYR A 179 14.48 16.08 -22.09
N SER A 180 13.41 16.51 -22.78
CA SER A 180 12.67 15.69 -23.75
C SER A 180 12.35 14.29 -23.15
N GLY A 181 11.95 14.28 -21.89
CA GLY A 181 11.73 13.07 -21.11
C GLY A 181 10.28 12.91 -20.68
N SER A 182 9.97 11.77 -20.06
CA SER A 182 8.65 11.41 -19.60
C SER A 182 8.71 10.68 -18.23
N PHE A 183 7.62 10.74 -17.48
CA PHE A 183 7.46 10.04 -16.20
C PHE A 183 6.72 8.72 -16.35
N GLN A 184 6.16 8.45 -17.53
CA GLN A 184 5.46 7.23 -17.91
C GLN A 184 5.71 6.98 -19.40
N ASP A 185 5.77 5.71 -19.79
CA ASP A 185 5.83 5.28 -21.19
C ASP A 185 4.43 5.39 -21.82
N ASP A 186 4.32 6.07 -22.97
CA ASP A 186 3.07 6.30 -23.70
C ASP A 186 2.48 5.01 -24.32
N TYR A 187 3.28 3.94 -24.45
CA TYR A 187 2.83 2.62 -24.89
C TYR A 187 2.36 1.73 -23.73
N SER A 188 2.64 2.12 -22.50
CA SER A 188 2.33 1.34 -21.30
C SER A 188 1.15 1.96 -20.53
N VAL A 189 0.07 2.23 -21.25
CA VAL A 189 -1.21 2.76 -20.72
C VAL A 189 -2.40 2.00 -21.29
N ASP A 190 -3.49 1.89 -20.55
CA ASP A 190 -4.74 1.34 -21.09
C ASP A 190 -5.26 2.17 -22.28
N ASP A 191 -5.84 1.49 -23.24
CA ASP A 191 -6.57 2.11 -24.36
C ASP A 191 -7.86 2.81 -23.90
N GLY A 192 -8.42 3.64 -24.78
CA GLY A 192 -9.75 4.24 -24.60
C GLY A 192 -9.77 5.63 -23.96
N VAL A 193 -8.62 6.28 -23.89
CA VAL A 193 -8.50 7.72 -23.56
C VAL A 193 -8.10 8.46 -24.84
N ASP A 194 -9.07 9.05 -25.52
CA ASP A 194 -8.85 9.72 -26.82
C ASP A 194 -8.42 11.20 -26.67
N ASP A 195 -8.23 11.68 -25.43
CA ASP A 195 -7.87 13.07 -25.14
C ASP A 195 -6.36 13.22 -25.03
N PRO A 196 -5.69 13.87 -25.99
CA PRO A 196 -4.23 14.04 -25.97
C PRO A 196 -3.74 14.93 -24.82
N GLU A 197 -4.59 15.82 -24.28
CA GLU A 197 -4.20 16.67 -23.14
C GLU A 197 -4.10 15.84 -21.84
N LYS A 198 -4.95 14.82 -21.70
CA LYS A 198 -4.89 13.88 -20.57
C LYS A 198 -3.64 13.00 -20.65
N LEU A 199 -3.30 12.53 -21.86
CA LEU A 199 -2.08 11.77 -22.08
C LEU A 199 -0.85 12.61 -21.79
N ASP A 200 -0.81 13.85 -22.26
CA ASP A 200 0.27 14.79 -21.95
C ASP A 200 0.40 15.07 -20.45
N GLU A 201 -0.72 15.24 -19.73
CA GLU A 201 -0.73 15.40 -18.28
C GLU A 201 -0.16 14.17 -17.57
N LEU A 202 -0.56 12.98 -17.99
CA LEU A 202 -0.07 11.73 -17.41
C LEU A 202 1.44 11.57 -17.64
N ILE A 203 1.88 11.69 -18.87
CA ILE A 203 3.26 11.37 -19.27
C ILE A 203 4.25 12.43 -18.80
N HIS A 204 3.89 13.72 -18.89
CA HIS A 204 4.84 14.80 -18.72
C HIS A 204 4.68 15.62 -17.44
N ARG A 205 3.55 15.48 -16.73
CA ARG A 205 3.20 16.32 -15.58
C ARG A 205 2.69 15.55 -14.35
N THR A 206 2.76 14.22 -14.40
CA THR A 206 2.37 13.35 -13.29
C THR A 206 3.58 12.55 -12.82
N PRO A 207 3.89 12.50 -11.52
CA PRO A 207 4.93 11.61 -11.01
C PRO A 207 4.59 10.15 -11.36
N GLY A 208 5.55 9.42 -11.92
CA GLY A 208 5.42 7.98 -12.14
C GLY A 208 5.45 7.18 -10.84
N TYR A 209 5.41 5.88 -10.96
CA TYR A 209 5.66 4.93 -9.87
C TYR A 209 6.70 3.90 -10.33
N SER A 210 7.32 3.16 -9.42
CA SER A 210 8.31 2.14 -9.77
C SER A 210 7.65 0.76 -9.85
N GLY A 211 7.70 0.12 -11.02
CA GLY A 211 7.27 -1.26 -11.22
C GLY A 211 8.43 -2.26 -11.03
N TRP A 212 8.13 -3.55 -10.90
CA TRP A 212 9.13 -4.63 -10.99
C TRP A 212 9.64 -4.80 -12.42
N GLN A 213 8.73 -4.66 -13.38
CA GLN A 213 9.04 -4.68 -14.81
C GLN A 213 8.74 -3.31 -15.42
N GLN A 214 7.77 -3.25 -16.34
CA GLN A 214 7.31 -2.02 -16.97
C GLN A 214 6.09 -1.49 -16.26
N GLU A 215 6.12 -0.24 -15.82
CA GLU A 215 4.97 0.47 -15.27
C GLU A 215 3.85 0.50 -16.31
N TYR A 216 2.62 0.22 -15.89
CA TYR A 216 1.44 0.23 -16.74
C TYR A 216 0.32 1.04 -16.10
N TRP A 217 -0.20 2.04 -16.79
CA TRP A 217 -1.22 2.93 -16.24
C TRP A 217 -2.61 2.54 -16.66
N ARG A 218 -3.48 2.31 -15.67
CA ARG A 218 -4.87 1.91 -15.89
C ARG A 218 -5.74 3.10 -16.26
N ALA A 219 -6.74 2.85 -17.14
CA ALA A 219 -7.77 3.81 -17.51
C ALA A 219 -9.18 3.24 -17.30
N HIS A 220 -10.14 4.11 -17.05
CA HIS A 220 -11.55 3.76 -16.94
C HIS A 220 -12.43 5.00 -17.17
N CYS A 221 -13.64 4.83 -17.72
CA CYS A 221 -14.57 5.93 -18.04
C CYS A 221 -13.97 7.03 -18.93
N GLY A 222 -13.09 6.68 -19.88
CA GLY A 222 -12.46 7.63 -20.81
C GLY A 222 -11.46 8.59 -20.15
N ASP A 223 -10.85 8.15 -19.05
CA ASP A 223 -9.83 8.91 -18.33
C ASP A 223 -8.81 7.97 -17.66
N TYR A 224 -7.59 8.45 -17.41
CA TYR A 224 -6.62 7.70 -16.61
C TYR A 224 -7.04 7.68 -15.15
N CYS A 225 -6.74 6.56 -14.49
CA CYS A 225 -7.06 6.35 -13.09
C CYS A 225 -6.00 7.00 -12.18
N ALA A 226 -6.39 7.34 -10.96
CA ALA A 226 -5.43 7.76 -9.93
C ALA A 226 -4.69 6.54 -9.40
N PHE A 227 -3.36 6.58 -9.39
CA PHE A 227 -2.53 5.61 -8.72
C PHE A 227 -2.60 5.81 -7.20
N LEU A 228 -2.95 4.76 -6.46
CA LEU A 228 -3.14 4.80 -5.01
C LEU A 228 -2.01 4.11 -4.24
N GLY A 229 -1.15 3.36 -4.92
CA GLY A 229 0.02 2.73 -4.31
C GLY A 229 0.15 1.23 -4.56
N TYR A 230 1.13 0.68 -3.88
CA TYR A 230 1.51 -0.72 -3.94
C TYR A 230 0.65 -1.55 -2.99
N VAL A 231 0.13 -2.68 -3.46
CA VAL A 231 -0.77 -3.52 -2.69
C VAL A 231 -0.51 -5.01 -2.94
N GLY A 232 -0.89 -5.83 -1.96
CA GLY A 232 -1.14 -7.25 -2.14
C GLY A 232 -2.58 -7.57 -1.71
N ALA A 233 -2.94 -8.84 -1.68
CA ALA A 233 -4.29 -9.28 -1.31
C ALA A 233 -4.76 -8.73 0.05
N ARG A 234 -3.84 -8.52 0.99
CA ARG A 234 -4.15 -8.02 2.35
C ARG A 234 -4.51 -6.55 2.34
N GLU A 235 -3.73 -5.74 1.63
CA GLU A 235 -3.99 -4.31 1.45
C GLU A 235 -5.31 -4.12 0.70
N LEU A 236 -5.57 -4.91 -0.36
CA LEU A 236 -6.85 -4.89 -1.08
C LEU A 236 -8.03 -5.23 -0.16
N ARG A 237 -7.88 -6.22 0.74
CA ARG A 237 -8.90 -6.51 1.77
C ARG A 237 -9.04 -5.37 2.77
N ALA A 238 -7.92 -4.82 3.25
CA ALA A 238 -7.92 -3.70 4.19
C ALA A 238 -8.54 -2.42 3.60
N HIS A 239 -8.43 -2.23 2.29
CA HIS A 239 -9.15 -1.20 1.55
C HIS A 239 -10.63 -1.56 1.28
N GLY A 240 -11.01 -2.84 1.44
CA GLY A 240 -12.35 -3.34 1.15
C GLY A 240 -12.66 -3.49 -0.33
N VAL A 241 -11.63 -3.58 -1.18
CA VAL A 241 -11.75 -3.54 -2.65
C VAL A 241 -11.35 -4.83 -3.36
N LEU A 242 -10.92 -5.86 -2.62
CA LEU A 242 -10.42 -7.11 -3.23
C LEU A 242 -11.46 -7.74 -4.17
N GLU A 243 -12.70 -7.89 -3.71
CA GLU A 243 -13.76 -8.50 -4.53
C GLU A 243 -14.06 -7.68 -5.78
N GLU A 244 -14.06 -6.35 -5.68
CA GLU A 244 -14.24 -5.43 -6.81
C GLU A 244 -13.13 -5.61 -7.86
N VAL A 245 -11.89 -5.75 -7.40
CA VAL A 245 -10.72 -5.97 -8.27
C VAL A 245 -10.79 -7.34 -8.96
N LEU A 246 -11.21 -8.39 -8.24
CA LEU A 246 -11.35 -9.73 -8.80
C LEU A 246 -12.51 -9.86 -9.80
N ASP A 247 -13.51 -8.97 -9.72
CA ASP A 247 -14.62 -8.91 -10.67
C ASP A 247 -14.24 -8.22 -12.00
N ASP A 248 -13.01 -7.70 -12.13
CA ASP A 248 -12.57 -7.10 -13.39
C ASP A 248 -12.44 -8.19 -14.48
N PRO A 249 -13.14 -8.04 -15.64
CA PRO A 249 -13.14 -9.02 -16.73
C PRO A 249 -11.77 -9.16 -17.42
N MET A 250 -10.81 -8.31 -17.11
CA MET A 250 -9.43 -8.43 -17.56
C MET A 250 -8.76 -9.71 -17.03
N TRP A 251 -9.17 -10.18 -15.83
CA TRP A 251 -8.53 -11.29 -15.14
C TRP A 251 -9.20 -12.62 -15.43
N ASP A 252 -8.42 -13.62 -15.86
CA ASP A 252 -8.83 -15.01 -15.85
C ASP A 252 -8.75 -15.61 -14.43
N GLU A 253 -9.22 -16.86 -14.26
CA GLU A 253 -9.28 -17.49 -12.93
C GLU A 253 -7.89 -17.73 -12.31
N GLU A 254 -6.86 -18.01 -13.12
CA GLU A 254 -5.48 -18.19 -12.66
C GLU A 254 -4.92 -16.84 -12.13
N GLN A 255 -5.13 -15.78 -12.88
CA GLN A 255 -4.73 -14.42 -12.47
C GLN A 255 -5.45 -13.94 -11.22
N LYS A 256 -6.73 -14.27 -11.06
CA LYS A 256 -7.49 -14.00 -9.83
C LYS A 256 -6.93 -14.73 -8.62
N GLU A 257 -6.56 -16.01 -8.77
CA GLU A 257 -5.88 -16.76 -7.71
C GLU A 257 -4.55 -16.10 -7.36
N MET A 258 -3.75 -15.68 -8.34
CA MET A 258 -2.49 -14.99 -8.14
C MET A 258 -2.67 -13.67 -7.37
N ILE A 259 -3.68 -12.85 -7.73
CA ILE A 259 -4.01 -11.61 -6.98
C ILE A 259 -4.40 -11.93 -5.54
N GLN A 260 -5.17 -13.00 -5.31
CA GLN A 260 -5.60 -13.42 -3.95
C GLN A 260 -4.45 -13.91 -3.06
N GLU A 261 -3.38 -14.39 -3.67
CA GLU A 261 -2.15 -14.85 -3.00
C GLU A 261 -1.05 -13.80 -3.01
N SER A 262 -1.22 -12.69 -3.71
CA SER A 262 -0.23 -11.64 -3.85
C SER A 262 0.13 -10.99 -2.51
N VAL A 263 1.38 -10.59 -2.42
CA VAL A 263 1.96 -9.95 -1.24
C VAL A 263 2.64 -8.66 -1.66
N ASN A 264 2.31 -7.57 -0.99
CA ASN A 264 2.98 -6.30 -1.24
C ASN A 264 4.49 -6.41 -0.96
N GLY A 265 5.31 -6.09 -1.95
CA GLY A 265 6.77 -6.29 -1.92
C GLY A 265 7.21 -7.75 -2.13
N GLY A 266 6.31 -8.65 -2.55
CA GLY A 266 6.62 -10.03 -2.95
C GLY A 266 6.95 -10.16 -4.43
N HIS A 267 7.13 -11.41 -4.90
CA HIS A 267 7.43 -11.73 -6.31
C HIS A 267 6.35 -11.29 -7.29
N LEU A 268 5.08 -11.27 -6.85
CA LEU A 268 3.97 -10.67 -7.55
C LEU A 268 3.57 -9.39 -6.84
N GLN A 269 3.77 -8.26 -7.50
CA GLN A 269 3.36 -6.95 -7.01
C GLN A 269 2.09 -6.48 -7.70
N CYS A 270 1.11 -6.03 -6.94
CA CYS A 270 -0.07 -5.36 -7.46
C CYS A 270 0.03 -3.84 -7.23
N TYR A 271 -0.49 -3.09 -8.18
CA TYR A 271 -0.54 -1.62 -8.21
C TYR A 271 -2.00 -1.20 -8.25
N LEU A 272 -2.45 -0.48 -7.22
CA LEU A 272 -3.85 -0.09 -7.06
C LEU A 272 -4.14 1.25 -7.73
N PHE A 273 -5.19 1.27 -8.51
CA PHE A 273 -5.72 2.46 -9.18
C PHE A 273 -7.17 2.70 -8.83
N GLN A 274 -7.61 3.96 -8.92
CA GLN A 274 -9.02 4.33 -8.76
C GLN A 274 -9.49 5.22 -9.90
N CYS A 275 -10.61 4.85 -10.50
CA CYS A 275 -11.27 5.68 -11.51
C CYS A 275 -11.71 7.02 -10.91
N LEU A 276 -11.32 8.12 -11.51
CA LEU A 276 -11.62 9.47 -11.06
C LEU A 276 -13.12 9.86 -11.22
N HIS A 277 -13.87 9.10 -12.03
CA HIS A 277 -15.27 9.40 -12.35
C HIS A 277 -16.26 8.55 -11.55
N CYS A 278 -16.09 7.23 -11.55
CA CYS A 278 -17.03 6.32 -10.89
C CYS A 278 -16.50 5.73 -9.57
N GLY A 279 -15.22 5.98 -9.24
CA GLY A 279 -14.60 5.48 -8.03
C GLY A 279 -14.22 4.00 -8.08
N LYS A 280 -14.43 3.29 -9.21
CA LYS A 280 -14.07 1.88 -9.36
C LYS A 280 -12.58 1.69 -9.15
N HIS A 281 -12.21 0.63 -8.39
CA HIS A 281 -10.83 0.23 -8.19
C HIS A 281 -10.40 -0.80 -9.25
N LEU A 282 -9.18 -0.63 -9.73
CA LEU A 282 -8.53 -1.52 -10.68
C LEU A 282 -7.11 -1.80 -10.18
N VAL A 283 -6.55 -2.91 -10.59
CA VAL A 283 -5.13 -3.19 -10.37
C VAL A 283 -4.41 -3.44 -11.69
N TRP A 284 -3.12 -3.17 -11.68
CA TRP A 284 -2.13 -3.79 -12.56
C TRP A 284 -1.28 -4.72 -11.71
N MET A 285 -0.68 -5.75 -12.29
CA MET A 285 0.25 -6.63 -11.60
C MET A 285 1.43 -6.97 -12.50
N ASP A 286 2.61 -7.09 -11.89
CA ASP A 286 3.81 -7.59 -12.53
C ASP A 286 4.63 -8.50 -11.61
N PHE A 287 5.67 -9.07 -12.14
CA PHE A 287 6.52 -10.05 -11.47
C PHE A 287 7.98 -9.58 -11.48
N ASP A 288 8.76 -9.93 -10.42
CA ASP A 288 10.20 -9.77 -10.38
C ASP A 288 10.95 -10.83 -11.22
#